data_a154d98f9ef831e2e78fd22457a42a14
#
_entry.id   a154d98f9ef831e2e78fd22457a42a14
#
_cell.length_a   1.000
_cell.length_b   1.000
_cell.length_c   1.000
_cell.angle_alpha   90.00
_cell.angle_beta   90.00
_cell.angle_gamma   90.00
#
_symmetry.space_group_name_H-M   'P 1'
#
loop_
_entity.id
_entity.type
_entity.pdbx_description
1 polymer ?
#
loop_
_entity_poly.entity_id
_entity_poly.type
_entity_poly.pdbx_seq_one_letter_code
_entity_poly.pdbx_strand_id
1 'polypeptide(L)'
;AFGEVDIRQQQDRYQTAYAYGNTQTQKYMIPGEVLYTTPTDYMKADSASYDGNAAIGRFSKLRGWDQGVYYFAGESGVYNRAENKIVVQKGFLTTKHAIAKVPDYRIEADSIDIYPGDHYTAHDVSLFVKNTRFLTMSSYTGSLIPDDSNVSMWTLIPRPTYDSDNGIGLKNSITIPMGGLSSGVSFYAQMAYYTKVGFKPDIGFKWNTRPGTFRLHYAKEESSLNDDHVWVEKKPSLSFDSNHFYIPGTEFFVGVTGEVGRWEEGDVKGTHKDWDAYISHNPIPMGPHMAFSWRAGYRKDYYDYNDAIRNNAYYSMRISG
;
A
#
# COMPACT_ATOMS: atom_id res chain seq x y z
N ALA A 1 11.29 -32.05 -29.85
CA ALA A 1 9.85 -32.35 -29.91
C ALA A 1 9.15 -31.34 -30.81
N PHE A 2 8.17 -31.81 -31.56
CA PHE A 2 7.35 -30.99 -32.47
C PHE A 2 5.86 -31.27 -32.20
N GLY A 3 5.01 -30.29 -32.48
CA GLY A 3 3.58 -30.38 -32.28
C GLY A 3 3.18 -29.80 -30.92
N GLU A 4 2.23 -30.43 -30.26
CA GLU A 4 1.83 -30.00 -28.91
C GLU A 4 2.83 -30.54 -27.86
N VAL A 5 3.86 -29.76 -27.56
CA VAL A 5 4.88 -30.12 -26.57
C VAL A 5 4.42 -29.68 -25.18
N ASP A 6 4.30 -30.63 -24.25
CA ASP A 6 3.90 -30.40 -22.85
C ASP A 6 5.02 -30.94 -21.94
N ILE A 7 5.77 -30.04 -21.35
CA ILE A 7 6.86 -30.35 -20.40
C ILE A 7 6.37 -30.06 -18.98
N ARG A 8 6.45 -31.05 -18.12
CA ARG A 8 6.02 -30.93 -16.72
C ARG A 8 7.18 -31.23 -15.78
N GLN A 9 7.33 -30.36 -14.78
CA GLN A 9 8.30 -30.54 -13.70
C GLN A 9 7.64 -30.16 -12.37
N GLN A 10 7.30 -31.15 -11.57
CA GLN A 10 6.50 -30.97 -10.35
C GLN A 10 5.16 -30.29 -10.66
N GLN A 11 4.95 -29.05 -10.19
CA GLN A 11 3.73 -28.27 -10.45
C GLN A 11 3.87 -27.32 -11.66
N ASP A 12 5.09 -27.19 -12.19
CA ASP A 12 5.36 -26.32 -13.34
C ASP A 12 5.02 -27.03 -14.64
N ARG A 13 4.41 -26.30 -15.55
CA ARG A 13 4.03 -26.78 -16.88
C ARG A 13 4.43 -25.78 -17.96
N TYR A 14 5.14 -26.29 -18.98
CA TYR A 14 5.54 -25.52 -20.15
C TYR A 14 4.84 -26.11 -21.39
N GLN A 15 4.08 -25.32 -22.10
CA GLN A 15 3.38 -25.69 -23.33
C GLN A 15 3.91 -24.88 -24.50
N THR A 16 4.27 -25.54 -25.59
CA THR A 16 4.81 -24.89 -26.82
C THR A 16 4.60 -25.79 -28.03
N ALA A 17 4.69 -25.23 -29.22
CA ALA A 17 4.67 -26.01 -30.45
C ALA A 17 5.98 -26.74 -30.74
N TYR A 18 7.10 -26.24 -30.21
CA TYR A 18 8.42 -26.79 -30.48
C TYR A 18 9.40 -26.57 -29.33
N ALA A 19 10.11 -27.62 -28.96
CA ALA A 19 11.18 -27.56 -27.99
C ALA A 19 12.33 -28.52 -28.37
N TYR A 20 13.57 -28.14 -28.12
CA TYR A 20 14.71 -29.01 -28.21
C TYR A 20 15.62 -28.84 -26.96
N GLY A 21 16.40 -29.88 -26.68
CA GLY A 21 17.29 -29.83 -25.53
C GLY A 21 18.08 -31.13 -25.39
N ASN A 22 18.93 -31.14 -24.40
CA ASN A 22 19.77 -32.29 -24.05
C ASN A 22 19.42 -32.72 -22.61
N THR A 23 18.92 -33.93 -22.47
CA THR A 23 18.53 -34.50 -21.19
C THR A 23 19.73 -34.82 -20.26
N GLN A 24 20.93 -35.03 -20.82
CA GLN A 24 22.13 -35.27 -20.02
C GLN A 24 22.64 -33.96 -19.39
N THR A 25 22.61 -32.85 -20.16
CA THR A 25 23.02 -31.53 -19.67
C THR A 25 21.87 -30.76 -19.05
N GLN A 26 20.63 -31.28 -19.12
CA GLN A 26 19.40 -30.65 -18.64
C GLN A 26 19.16 -29.23 -19.17
N LYS A 27 19.64 -28.95 -20.38
CA LYS A 27 19.44 -27.64 -21.05
C LYS A 27 18.41 -27.75 -22.13
N TYR A 28 17.40 -26.88 -22.07
CA TYR A 28 16.27 -26.88 -22.97
C TYR A 28 16.10 -25.49 -23.61
N MET A 29 15.67 -25.47 -24.87
CA MET A 29 15.41 -24.25 -25.63
C MET A 29 14.03 -24.35 -26.28
N ILE A 30 13.29 -23.27 -26.18
CA ILE A 30 11.98 -23.08 -26.78
C ILE A 30 12.04 -21.80 -27.64
N PRO A 31 12.33 -21.90 -28.93
CA PRO A 31 12.56 -20.72 -29.77
C PRO A 31 11.29 -19.99 -30.20
N GLY A 32 10.13 -20.54 -29.92
CA GLY A 32 8.82 -19.95 -30.20
C GLY A 32 8.02 -19.65 -28.95
N GLU A 33 6.76 -19.27 -29.14
CA GLU A 33 5.86 -18.95 -28.06
C GLU A 33 5.76 -20.10 -27.05
N VAL A 34 5.87 -19.74 -25.77
CA VAL A 34 5.73 -20.67 -24.66
C VAL A 34 4.72 -20.15 -23.65
N LEU A 35 3.89 -21.05 -23.17
CA LEU A 35 3.00 -20.86 -22.05
C LEU A 35 3.56 -21.60 -20.84
N TYR A 36 3.85 -20.87 -19.79
CA TYR A 36 4.25 -21.40 -18.49
C TYR A 36 3.12 -21.23 -17.50
N THR A 37 2.76 -22.28 -16.80
CA THR A 37 1.70 -22.27 -15.80
C THR A 37 2.12 -22.98 -14.52
N THR A 38 1.71 -22.42 -13.39
CA THR A 38 1.69 -23.04 -12.06
C THR A 38 0.22 -23.16 -11.59
N PRO A 39 -0.10 -23.71 -10.42
CA PRO A 39 -1.45 -23.69 -9.88
C PRO A 39 -2.07 -22.30 -9.71
N THR A 40 -1.24 -21.27 -9.48
CA THR A 40 -1.66 -19.90 -9.18
C THR A 40 -1.29 -18.89 -10.27
N ASP A 41 -0.26 -19.21 -11.06
CA ASP A 41 0.38 -18.23 -11.94
C ASP A 41 0.34 -18.68 -13.40
N TYR A 42 0.40 -17.69 -14.25
CA TYR A 42 0.36 -17.86 -15.69
C TYR A 42 1.33 -16.87 -16.35
N MET A 43 2.21 -17.36 -17.19
CA MET A 43 3.15 -16.53 -17.94
C MET A 43 3.26 -17.01 -19.38
N LYS A 44 3.30 -16.07 -20.30
CA LYS A 44 3.50 -16.27 -21.75
C LYS A 44 4.75 -15.52 -22.17
N ALA A 45 5.58 -16.12 -23.03
CA ALA A 45 6.75 -15.48 -23.59
C ALA A 45 6.93 -15.84 -25.07
N ASP A 46 7.65 -15.00 -25.82
CA ASP A 46 7.91 -15.25 -27.25
C ASP A 46 8.99 -16.34 -27.43
N SER A 47 9.86 -16.54 -26.46
CA SER A 47 10.81 -17.66 -26.41
C SER A 47 11.24 -17.92 -24.96
N ALA A 48 11.75 -19.12 -24.71
CA ALA A 48 12.28 -19.48 -23.42
C ALA A 48 13.52 -20.40 -23.52
N SER A 49 14.33 -20.38 -22.48
CA SER A 49 15.34 -21.40 -22.23
C SER A 49 15.31 -21.81 -20.75
N TYR A 50 15.63 -23.06 -20.49
CA TYR A 50 15.68 -23.58 -19.14
C TYR A 50 16.94 -24.40 -18.90
N ASP A 51 17.62 -24.12 -17.80
CA ASP A 51 18.77 -24.88 -17.30
C ASP A 51 18.31 -25.64 -16.04
N GLY A 52 18.11 -26.93 -16.18
CA GLY A 52 17.59 -27.77 -15.08
C GLY A 52 18.59 -27.94 -13.94
N ASN A 53 19.91 -27.91 -14.23
CA ASN A 53 20.92 -28.01 -13.18
C ASN A 53 21.00 -26.75 -12.32
N ALA A 54 20.86 -25.58 -12.95
CA ALA A 54 20.83 -24.29 -12.25
C ALA A 54 19.43 -23.93 -11.73
N ALA A 55 18.39 -24.65 -12.17
CA ALA A 55 17.00 -24.34 -11.92
C ALA A 55 16.59 -22.92 -12.36
N ILE A 56 17.14 -22.46 -13.50
CA ILE A 56 16.94 -21.12 -14.02
C ILE A 56 16.22 -21.18 -15.38
N GLY A 57 15.06 -20.50 -15.43
CA GLY A 57 14.33 -20.19 -16.67
C GLY A 57 14.65 -18.78 -17.17
N ARG A 58 14.84 -18.59 -18.47
CA ARG A 58 14.95 -17.28 -19.11
C ARG A 58 13.88 -17.13 -20.16
N PHE A 59 13.26 -15.95 -20.22
CA PHE A 59 12.13 -15.66 -21.07
C PHE A 59 12.34 -14.35 -21.82
N SER A 60 11.89 -14.28 -23.06
CA SER A 60 11.93 -13.09 -23.90
C SER A 60 10.51 -12.56 -24.11
N LYS A 61 10.31 -11.25 -23.98
CA LYS A 61 9.02 -10.56 -24.09
C LYS A 61 7.92 -11.25 -23.30
N LEU A 62 8.17 -11.39 -22.01
CA LEU A 62 7.24 -12.07 -21.13
C LEU A 62 6.07 -11.18 -20.73
N ARG A 63 4.95 -11.83 -20.47
CA ARG A 63 3.75 -11.27 -19.86
C ARG A 63 3.05 -12.33 -19.05
N GLY A 64 2.48 -11.94 -17.93
CA GLY A 64 1.88 -12.93 -17.04
C GLY A 64 0.99 -12.35 -15.98
N TRP A 65 0.42 -13.26 -15.21
CA TRP A 65 -0.41 -12.99 -14.06
C TRP A 65 0.14 -13.68 -12.83
N ASP A 66 0.19 -12.95 -11.72
CA ASP A 66 0.44 -13.48 -10.39
C ASP A 66 -0.90 -13.56 -9.64
N GLN A 67 -1.27 -14.76 -9.21
CA GLN A 67 -2.52 -15.09 -8.50
C GLN A 67 -3.80 -14.51 -9.13
N GLY A 68 -3.79 -14.18 -10.43
CA GLY A 68 -4.91 -13.57 -11.12
C GLY A 68 -5.24 -12.13 -10.68
N VAL A 69 -4.40 -11.50 -9.88
CA VAL A 69 -4.59 -10.14 -9.34
C VAL A 69 -3.72 -9.13 -10.05
N TYR A 70 -2.42 -9.45 -10.19
CA TYR A 70 -1.44 -8.55 -10.81
C TYR A 70 -1.04 -9.07 -12.19
N TYR A 71 -0.97 -8.15 -13.14
CA TYR A 71 -0.45 -8.39 -14.47
C TYR A 71 0.90 -7.73 -14.62
N PHE A 72 1.89 -8.47 -15.11
CA PHE A 72 3.22 -7.96 -15.42
C PHE A 72 3.61 -8.26 -16.86
N ALA A 73 4.41 -7.40 -17.45
CA ALA A 73 5.04 -7.64 -18.74
C ALA A 73 6.42 -6.98 -18.78
N GLY A 74 7.31 -7.49 -19.61
CA GLY A 74 8.67 -6.97 -19.77
C GLY A 74 9.39 -7.48 -21.00
N GLU A 75 10.52 -6.86 -21.33
CA GLU A 75 11.35 -7.25 -22.48
C GLU A 75 12.02 -8.61 -22.26
N SER A 76 12.41 -8.90 -21.03
CA SER A 76 12.96 -10.20 -20.66
C SER A 76 12.70 -10.52 -19.20
N GLY A 77 12.78 -11.80 -18.85
CA GLY A 77 12.64 -12.26 -17.49
C GLY A 77 13.52 -13.45 -17.18
N VAL A 78 13.90 -13.55 -15.91
CA VAL A 78 14.66 -14.68 -15.37
C VAL A 78 13.90 -15.20 -14.17
N TYR A 79 13.50 -16.46 -14.21
CA TYR A 79 12.94 -17.17 -13.07
C TYR A 79 14.01 -18.03 -12.40
N ASN A 80 14.38 -17.71 -11.19
CA ASN A 80 15.19 -18.53 -10.32
C ASN A 80 14.29 -19.33 -9.39
N ARG A 81 14.14 -20.62 -9.69
CA ARG A 81 13.25 -21.49 -8.95
C ARG A 81 13.75 -21.76 -7.52
N ALA A 82 15.07 -21.82 -7.30
CA ALA A 82 15.65 -22.07 -5.99
C ALA A 82 15.30 -20.94 -5.00
N GLU A 83 15.22 -19.70 -5.50
CA GLU A 83 14.88 -18.51 -4.72
C GLU A 83 13.39 -18.16 -4.81
N ASN A 84 12.60 -18.88 -5.63
CA ASN A 84 11.22 -18.54 -5.99
C ASN A 84 11.10 -17.05 -6.40
N LYS A 85 11.99 -16.61 -7.28
CA LYS A 85 12.14 -15.21 -7.68
C LYS A 85 12.05 -15.06 -9.19
N ILE A 86 11.24 -14.12 -9.67
CA ILE A 86 11.20 -13.71 -11.07
C ILE A 86 11.79 -12.29 -11.16
N VAL A 87 12.80 -12.10 -12.01
CA VAL A 87 13.34 -10.78 -12.33
C VAL A 87 12.87 -10.39 -13.72
N VAL A 88 12.10 -9.33 -13.82
CA VAL A 88 11.59 -8.77 -15.08
C VAL A 88 12.40 -7.52 -15.42
N GLN A 89 12.95 -7.47 -16.64
CA GLN A 89 13.71 -6.31 -17.12
C GLN A 89 12.86 -5.43 -18.00
N LYS A 90 12.96 -4.11 -17.84
CA LYS A 90 12.22 -3.08 -18.58
C LYS A 90 10.74 -3.43 -18.66
N GLY A 91 10.18 -3.63 -17.49
CA GLY A 91 8.84 -4.13 -17.35
C GLY A 91 7.87 -3.15 -16.74
N PHE A 92 6.61 -3.56 -16.77
CA PHE A 92 5.58 -2.88 -16.01
C PHE A 92 4.71 -3.87 -15.24
N LEU A 93 4.10 -3.35 -14.18
CA LEU A 93 3.14 -4.04 -13.33
C LEU A 93 1.84 -3.24 -13.29
N THR A 94 0.70 -3.93 -13.37
CA THR A 94 -0.63 -3.34 -13.22
C THR A 94 -1.59 -4.34 -12.60
N THR A 95 -2.84 -3.94 -12.32
CA THR A 95 -3.87 -4.83 -11.78
C THR A 95 -4.86 -5.26 -12.87
N LYS A 96 -5.62 -6.32 -12.62
CA LYS A 96 -6.67 -6.83 -13.52
C LYS A 96 -7.72 -5.78 -13.90
N HIS A 97 -7.97 -4.80 -13.05
CA HIS A 97 -8.96 -3.77 -13.28
C HIS A 97 -8.46 -2.62 -14.16
N ALA A 98 -7.14 -2.48 -14.27
CA ALA A 98 -6.52 -1.43 -15.06
C ALA A 98 -6.01 -1.91 -16.42
N ILE A 99 -6.04 -3.22 -16.68
CA ILE A 99 -5.48 -3.80 -17.90
C ILE A 99 -6.27 -3.35 -19.13
N ALA A 100 -5.55 -2.74 -20.07
CA ALA A 100 -6.05 -2.29 -21.35
C ALA A 100 -4.87 -2.21 -22.32
N LYS A 101 -5.10 -1.84 -23.60
CA LYS A 101 -4.00 -1.59 -24.56
C LYS A 101 -2.99 -0.58 -24.02
N VAL A 102 -3.47 0.47 -23.32
CA VAL A 102 -2.70 1.32 -22.43
C VAL A 102 -3.35 1.20 -21.07
N PRO A 103 -2.70 0.59 -20.08
CA PRO A 103 -3.27 0.44 -18.75
C PRO A 103 -3.72 1.77 -18.14
N ASP A 104 -4.83 1.75 -17.41
CA ASP A 104 -5.34 2.95 -16.75
C ASP A 104 -4.32 3.53 -15.78
N TYR A 105 -3.56 2.62 -15.14
CA TYR A 105 -2.41 2.94 -14.31
C TYR A 105 -1.43 1.77 -14.34
N ARG A 106 -0.16 2.08 -14.19
CA ARG A 106 0.92 1.09 -14.13
C ARG A 106 2.15 1.64 -13.44
N ILE A 107 2.94 0.74 -12.91
CA ILE A 107 4.32 0.96 -12.49
C ILE A 107 5.22 0.48 -13.63
N GLU A 108 6.04 1.35 -14.20
CA GLU A 108 7.15 0.97 -15.08
C GLU A 108 8.45 1.02 -14.30
N ALA A 109 9.35 0.09 -14.57
CA ALA A 109 10.62 0.02 -13.90
C ALA A 109 11.71 -0.57 -14.81
N ASP A 110 12.96 -0.21 -14.60
CA ASP A 110 14.09 -0.82 -15.29
C ASP A 110 14.25 -2.29 -14.91
N SER A 111 13.98 -2.63 -13.64
CA SER A 111 13.83 -4.02 -13.21
C SER A 111 12.77 -4.18 -12.15
N ILE A 112 12.11 -5.34 -12.15
CA ILE A 112 11.11 -5.72 -11.13
C ILE A 112 11.50 -7.10 -10.61
N ASP A 113 11.81 -7.18 -9.33
CA ASP A 113 12.02 -8.41 -8.59
C ASP A 113 10.68 -8.87 -8.01
N ILE A 114 10.13 -9.97 -8.50
CA ILE A 114 8.84 -10.51 -8.08
C ILE A 114 9.10 -11.76 -7.24
N TYR A 115 8.55 -11.80 -6.04
CA TYR A 115 8.48 -12.96 -5.16
C TYR A 115 7.02 -13.43 -5.13
N PRO A 116 6.65 -14.43 -5.96
CA PRO A 116 5.26 -14.81 -6.16
C PRO A 116 4.51 -15.10 -4.87
N GLY A 117 3.34 -14.47 -4.70
CA GLY A 117 2.49 -14.62 -3.52
C GLY A 117 2.96 -13.87 -2.27
N ASP A 118 4.03 -13.07 -2.35
CA ASP A 118 4.57 -12.32 -1.21
C ASP A 118 4.68 -10.82 -1.55
N HIS A 119 5.72 -10.41 -2.27
CA HIS A 119 5.95 -9.01 -2.61
C HIS A 119 6.69 -8.85 -3.94
N TYR A 120 6.79 -7.63 -4.41
CA TYR A 120 7.70 -7.24 -5.48
C TYR A 120 8.51 -6.01 -5.09
N THR A 121 9.71 -5.89 -5.64
CA THR A 121 10.54 -4.67 -5.56
C THR A 121 10.88 -4.21 -6.97
N ALA A 122 10.46 -3.02 -7.31
CA ALA A 122 10.75 -2.37 -8.58
C ALA A 122 11.87 -1.34 -8.38
N HIS A 123 12.77 -1.23 -9.36
CA HIS A 123 13.92 -0.33 -9.34
C HIS A 123 13.82 0.67 -10.51
N ASP A 124 14.20 1.93 -10.27
CA ASP A 124 14.06 3.05 -11.20
C ASP A 124 12.63 3.20 -11.71
N VAL A 125 11.76 3.44 -10.75
CA VAL A 125 10.31 3.33 -10.91
C VAL A 125 9.71 4.62 -11.47
N SER A 126 8.82 4.47 -12.43
CA SER A 126 7.94 5.53 -12.92
C SER A 126 6.49 5.11 -12.79
N LEU A 127 5.68 5.95 -12.19
CA LEU A 127 4.24 5.75 -12.05
C LEU A 127 3.50 6.47 -13.16
N PHE A 128 2.62 5.75 -13.84
CA PHE A 128 1.81 6.27 -14.93
C PHE A 128 0.33 6.15 -14.64
N VAL A 129 -0.42 7.19 -15.02
CA VAL A 129 -1.86 7.15 -15.22
C VAL A 129 -2.09 7.41 -16.71
N LYS A 130 -2.59 6.40 -17.41
CA LYS A 130 -2.60 6.36 -18.88
C LYS A 130 -1.20 6.63 -19.45
N ASN A 131 -1.02 7.70 -20.21
CA ASN A 131 0.25 8.09 -20.82
C ASN A 131 0.99 9.17 -20.00
N THR A 132 0.42 9.62 -18.88
CA THR A 132 1.02 10.68 -18.07
C THR A 132 1.85 10.07 -16.94
N ARG A 133 3.16 10.34 -16.95
CA ARG A 133 4.05 10.03 -15.86
C ARG A 133 3.92 11.10 -14.78
N PHE A 134 3.55 10.73 -13.56
CA PHE A 134 3.32 11.71 -12.50
C PHE A 134 4.29 11.60 -11.32
N LEU A 135 5.01 10.48 -11.18
CA LEU A 135 5.99 10.30 -10.11
C LEU A 135 7.12 9.39 -10.57
N THR A 136 8.33 9.67 -10.09
CA THR A 136 9.50 8.79 -10.23
C THR A 136 10.15 8.57 -8.88
N MET A 137 10.69 7.38 -8.65
CA MET A 137 11.41 7.03 -7.44
C MET A 137 12.49 5.98 -7.73
N SER A 138 13.56 5.93 -6.94
CA SER A 138 14.66 4.98 -7.16
C SER A 138 14.25 3.54 -6.92
N SER A 139 13.32 3.30 -5.99
CA SER A 139 12.77 1.96 -5.75
C SER A 139 11.39 2.03 -5.13
N TYR A 140 10.60 0.98 -5.35
CA TYR A 140 9.29 0.80 -4.73
C TYR A 140 9.06 -0.67 -4.42
N THR A 141 8.64 -0.98 -3.20
CA THR A 141 8.25 -2.34 -2.79
C THR A 141 6.75 -2.38 -2.52
N GLY A 142 6.06 -3.31 -3.18
CA GLY A 142 4.62 -3.53 -3.04
C GLY A 142 4.31 -4.97 -2.62
N SER A 143 3.19 -5.18 -1.91
CA SER A 143 2.70 -6.52 -1.57
C SER A 143 1.99 -7.17 -2.74
N LEU A 144 2.16 -8.47 -2.90
CA LEU A 144 1.38 -9.33 -3.79
C LEU A 144 0.34 -10.16 -3.04
N ILE A 145 0.29 -10.02 -1.72
CA ILE A 145 -0.74 -10.66 -0.88
C ILE A 145 -2.08 -9.98 -1.15
N PRO A 146 -3.15 -10.70 -1.55
CA PRO A 146 -4.39 -10.11 -2.05
C PRO A 146 -5.10 -9.17 -1.08
N ASP A 147 -5.02 -9.23 0.17
CA ASP A 147 -5.75 -8.40 1.15
C ASP A 147 -4.85 -7.44 1.96
N ASP A 148 -3.58 -7.29 1.58
CA ASP A 148 -2.68 -6.35 2.25
C ASP A 148 -2.93 -4.92 1.75
N SER A 149 -3.90 -4.24 2.37
CA SER A 149 -4.35 -2.89 2.00
C SER A 149 -3.26 -1.81 2.18
N ASN A 150 -2.19 -2.09 2.91
CA ASN A 150 -1.17 -1.10 3.27
C ASN A 150 -0.14 -0.85 2.16
N VAL A 151 -0.01 -1.74 1.18
CA VAL A 151 1.03 -1.68 0.13
C VAL A 151 0.45 -1.94 -1.27
N SER A 152 -0.85 -1.73 -1.43
CA SER A 152 -1.54 -1.94 -2.71
C SER A 152 -1.25 -0.81 -3.69
N MET A 153 -1.01 -1.15 -4.95
CA MET A 153 -0.87 -0.21 -6.08
C MET A 153 -2.07 0.75 -6.23
N TRP A 154 -3.25 0.37 -5.72
CA TRP A 154 -4.45 1.21 -5.69
C TRP A 154 -4.27 2.50 -4.90
N THR A 155 -3.37 2.50 -3.91
CA THR A 155 -3.09 3.69 -3.08
C THR A 155 -2.35 4.78 -3.87
N LEU A 156 -1.73 4.42 -5.00
CA LEU A 156 -0.98 5.35 -5.84
C LEU A 156 -1.87 6.13 -6.83
N ILE A 157 -3.14 5.70 -7.00
CA ILE A 157 -4.04 6.31 -7.98
C ILE A 157 -4.85 7.40 -7.31
N PRO A 158 -4.80 8.65 -7.84
CA PRO A 158 -5.66 9.70 -7.35
C PRO A 158 -7.13 9.31 -7.52
N ARG A 159 -7.88 9.33 -6.43
CA ARG A 159 -9.31 8.99 -6.42
C ARG A 159 -10.13 10.26 -6.45
N PRO A 160 -11.08 10.39 -7.40
CA PRO A 160 -12.02 11.49 -7.35
C PRO A 160 -12.90 11.35 -6.11
N THR A 161 -13.17 12.46 -5.46
CA THR A 161 -14.01 12.54 -4.27
C THR A 161 -14.90 13.78 -4.38
N TYR A 162 -16.03 13.75 -3.70
CA TYR A 162 -16.90 14.91 -3.55
C TYR A 162 -17.21 15.09 -2.08
N ASP A 163 -17.15 16.32 -1.65
CA ASP A 163 -17.48 16.75 -0.30
C ASP A 163 -18.31 18.04 -0.41
N SER A 164 -19.43 18.16 0.32
CA SER A 164 -20.33 19.31 0.25
C SER A 164 -19.61 20.62 0.59
N ASP A 165 -18.71 20.58 1.55
CA ASP A 165 -18.04 21.74 2.10
C ASP A 165 -16.78 22.09 1.29
N ASN A 166 -16.01 21.07 0.86
CA ASN A 166 -14.75 21.20 0.16
C ASN A 166 -14.87 21.17 -1.38
N GLY A 167 -16.00 20.68 -1.91
CA GLY A 167 -16.27 20.55 -3.35
C GLY A 167 -15.73 19.24 -3.96
N ILE A 168 -15.47 19.29 -5.27
CA ILE A 168 -14.85 18.16 -5.99
C ILE A 168 -13.37 18.12 -5.65
N GLY A 169 -12.85 16.93 -5.41
CA GLY A 169 -11.43 16.74 -5.08
C GLY A 169 -10.82 15.51 -5.71
N LEU A 170 -9.50 15.45 -5.60
CA LEU A 170 -8.67 14.29 -5.89
C LEU A 170 -7.90 13.91 -4.61
N LYS A 171 -8.00 12.67 -4.19
CA LYS A 171 -7.26 12.13 -3.05
C LYS A 171 -6.26 11.09 -3.52
N ASN A 172 -5.07 11.13 -2.93
CA ASN A 172 -4.04 10.11 -3.11
C ASN A 172 -3.43 9.75 -1.74
N SER A 173 -3.04 8.48 -1.59
CA SER A 173 -2.34 8.03 -0.39
C SER A 173 -1.23 7.07 -0.79
N ILE A 174 -0.01 7.36 -0.36
CA ILE A 174 1.18 6.56 -0.62
C ILE A 174 1.77 6.18 0.73
N THR A 175 2.13 4.91 0.89
CA THR A 175 2.89 4.43 2.06
C THR A 175 4.07 3.60 1.55
N ILE A 176 5.28 3.97 1.95
CA ILE A 176 6.53 3.33 1.53
C ILE A 176 7.21 2.77 2.77
N PRO A 177 7.28 1.44 2.95
CA PRO A 177 8.03 0.83 4.03
C PRO A 177 9.51 1.22 3.97
N MET A 178 10.11 1.54 5.11
CA MET A 178 11.51 1.91 5.22
C MET A 178 12.25 0.87 6.07
N GLY A 179 13.45 0.44 5.60
CA GLY A 179 14.24 -0.56 6.33
C GLY A 179 13.68 -1.99 6.25
N GLY A 180 12.86 -2.28 5.23
CA GLY A 180 12.18 -3.57 5.01
C GLY A 180 10.81 -3.65 5.69
N LEU A 181 10.02 -4.65 5.31
CA LEU A 181 8.63 -4.83 5.77
C LEU A 181 8.53 -5.05 7.29
N SER A 182 9.56 -5.61 7.91
CA SER A 182 9.60 -5.91 9.35
C SER A 182 10.03 -4.74 10.24
N SER A 183 10.50 -3.63 9.68
CA SER A 183 11.01 -2.49 10.46
C SER A 183 9.92 -1.73 11.24
N GLY A 184 8.65 -1.85 10.82
CA GLY A 184 7.54 -1.09 11.35
C GLY A 184 7.58 0.41 11.01
N VAL A 185 8.63 0.88 10.30
CA VAL A 185 8.78 2.28 9.88
C VAL A 185 8.33 2.43 8.44
N SER A 186 7.55 3.47 8.17
CA SER A 186 7.14 3.83 6.81
C SER A 186 7.11 5.35 6.63
N PHE A 187 7.47 5.79 5.43
CA PHE A 187 7.11 7.11 4.93
C PHE A 187 5.68 7.05 4.41
N TYR A 188 4.86 8.06 4.70
CA TYR A 188 3.54 8.16 4.11
C TYR A 188 3.28 9.57 3.60
N ALA A 189 2.46 9.67 2.56
CA ALA A 189 1.95 10.93 2.03
C ALA A 189 0.48 10.74 1.65
N GLN A 190 -0.40 11.37 2.39
CA GLN A 190 -1.81 11.52 2.04
C GLN A 190 -1.98 12.92 1.46
N MET A 191 -2.37 12.97 0.21
CA MET A 191 -2.52 14.23 -0.53
C MET A 191 -3.95 14.35 -1.02
N ALA A 192 -4.61 15.45 -0.71
CA ALA A 192 -5.90 15.76 -1.26
C ALA A 192 -5.87 17.19 -1.85
N TYR A 193 -6.52 17.35 -2.97
CA TYR A 193 -6.79 18.65 -3.55
C TYR A 193 -8.30 18.81 -3.74
N TYR A 194 -8.83 19.92 -3.29
CA TYR A 194 -10.26 20.23 -3.42
C TYR A 194 -10.47 21.57 -4.09
N THR A 195 -11.55 21.69 -4.86
CA THR A 195 -11.85 22.90 -5.65
C THR A 195 -12.09 24.13 -4.79
N LYS A 196 -12.63 23.99 -3.58
CA LYS A 196 -12.94 25.12 -2.70
C LYS A 196 -11.81 25.46 -1.71
N VAL A 197 -11.04 24.46 -1.27
CA VAL A 197 -10.07 24.63 -0.17
C VAL A 197 -8.62 24.38 -0.57
N GLY A 198 -8.39 23.94 -1.81
CA GLY A 198 -7.05 23.72 -2.34
C GLY A 198 -6.38 22.45 -1.80
N PHE A 199 -5.06 22.51 -1.63
CA PHE A 199 -4.22 21.38 -1.29
C PHE A 199 -4.23 21.09 0.21
N LYS A 200 -4.51 19.84 0.58
CA LYS A 200 -4.55 19.29 1.94
C LYS A 200 -3.56 18.13 2.07
N PRO A 201 -2.30 18.37 2.40
CA PRO A 201 -1.32 17.32 2.66
C PRO A 201 -1.39 16.78 4.10
N ASP A 202 -1.09 15.50 4.25
CA ASP A 202 -0.62 14.89 5.51
C ASP A 202 0.55 13.98 5.13
N ILE A 203 1.78 14.45 5.39
CA ILE A 203 3.01 13.84 4.90
C ILE A 203 3.96 13.64 6.06
N GLY A 204 4.51 12.44 6.22
CA GLY A 204 5.42 12.19 7.31
C GLY A 204 5.95 10.77 7.39
N PHE A 205 6.47 10.47 8.58
CA PHE A 205 6.93 9.15 8.94
C PHE A 205 5.99 8.55 9.96
N LYS A 206 5.70 7.28 9.81
CA LYS A 206 4.89 6.46 10.70
C LYS A 206 5.75 5.33 11.24
N TRP A 207 5.72 5.13 12.53
CA TRP A 207 6.40 4.03 13.18
C TRP A 207 5.42 3.22 14.00
N ASN A 208 5.11 2.01 13.53
CA ASN A 208 4.27 1.05 14.22
C ASN A 208 5.10 0.29 15.25
N THR A 209 4.69 0.36 16.50
CA THR A 209 5.34 -0.28 17.62
C THR A 209 4.34 -1.15 18.38
N ARG A 210 4.84 -1.99 19.29
CA ARG A 210 3.96 -2.82 20.11
C ARG A 210 2.96 -2.01 20.98
N PRO A 211 3.32 -0.88 21.62
CA PRO A 211 2.35 -0.09 22.38
C PRO A 211 1.44 0.79 21.50
N GLY A 212 1.79 1.07 20.26
CA GLY A 212 1.01 1.95 19.39
C GLY A 212 1.81 2.51 18.22
N THR A 213 1.24 3.49 17.56
CA THR A 213 1.78 4.14 16.37
C THR A 213 2.24 5.56 16.70
N PHE A 214 3.48 5.86 16.38
CA PHE A 214 4.02 7.22 16.36
C PHE A 214 3.96 7.78 14.93
N ARG A 215 3.68 9.08 14.81
CA ARG A 215 3.74 9.80 13.53
C ARG A 215 4.48 11.13 13.74
N LEU A 216 5.47 11.39 12.91
CA LEU A 216 6.10 12.71 12.77
C LEU A 216 5.68 13.25 11.39
N HIS A 217 4.88 14.31 11.37
CA HIS A 217 4.26 14.73 10.12
C HIS A 217 4.10 16.26 9.98
N TYR A 218 3.97 16.67 8.74
CA TYR A 218 3.38 17.92 8.32
C TYR A 218 1.97 17.66 7.82
N ALA A 219 0.99 18.39 8.33
CA ALA A 219 -0.40 18.23 7.90
C ALA A 219 -1.10 19.60 7.77
N LYS A 220 -2.07 19.64 6.88
CA LYS A 220 -3.06 20.71 6.81
C LYS A 220 -4.44 20.08 6.93
N GLU A 221 -5.09 20.33 8.04
CA GLU A 221 -6.39 19.75 8.37
C GLU A 221 -7.38 20.82 8.82
N GLU A 222 -8.65 20.45 8.81
CA GLU A 222 -9.70 21.31 9.33
C GLU A 222 -9.78 21.18 10.85
N SER A 223 -9.85 22.29 11.54
CA SER A 223 -10.02 22.29 12.99
C SER A 223 -11.40 21.74 13.35
N SER A 224 -11.42 20.70 14.17
CA SER A 224 -12.67 20.15 14.73
C SER A 224 -13.13 20.88 15.99
N LEU A 225 -12.43 21.92 16.40
CA LEU A 225 -12.65 22.60 17.69
C LEU A 225 -13.67 23.75 17.60
N ASN A 226 -13.90 24.25 16.40
CA ASN A 226 -14.88 25.33 16.14
C ASN A 226 -15.72 24.97 14.91
N ASP A 227 -16.99 25.38 14.92
CA ASP A 227 -17.91 25.22 13.78
C ASP A 227 -17.51 26.12 12.57
N ASP A 228 -16.42 26.88 12.68
CA ASP A 228 -16.01 27.91 11.73
C ASP A 228 -15.11 27.42 10.58
N HIS A 229 -14.91 26.10 10.40
CA HIS A 229 -14.10 25.52 9.32
C HIS A 229 -12.70 26.14 9.17
N VAL A 230 -12.03 26.41 10.29
CA VAL A 230 -10.70 27.01 10.28
C VAL A 230 -9.65 25.95 10.00
N TRP A 231 -8.73 26.30 9.09
CA TRP A 231 -7.63 25.41 8.71
C TRP A 231 -6.46 25.53 9.67
N VAL A 232 -5.97 24.38 10.13
CA VAL A 232 -4.77 24.25 10.96
C VAL A 232 -3.65 23.61 10.14
N GLU A 233 -2.49 24.26 10.11
CA GLU A 233 -1.26 23.70 9.57
C GLU A 233 -0.35 23.27 10.72
N LYS A 234 0.03 21.97 10.73
CA LYS A 234 0.93 21.36 11.70
C LYS A 234 2.34 21.28 11.11
N LYS A 235 3.35 21.95 11.73
CA LYS A 235 4.67 22.23 11.11
C LYS A 235 5.88 22.07 12.06
N PRO A 236 6.44 20.92 12.31
CA PRO A 236 5.90 19.57 12.28
C PRO A 236 5.09 19.24 13.54
N SER A 237 4.43 18.12 13.53
CA SER A 237 3.75 17.56 14.69
C SER A 237 4.19 16.12 14.93
N LEU A 238 4.35 15.75 16.22
CA LEU A 238 4.60 14.39 16.66
C LEU A 238 3.34 13.88 17.37
N SER A 239 2.72 12.86 16.82
CA SER A 239 1.56 12.22 17.43
C SER A 239 1.82 10.78 17.83
N PHE A 240 1.10 10.33 18.84
CA PHE A 240 1.06 8.95 19.30
C PHE A 240 -0.38 8.49 19.41
N ASP A 241 -0.65 7.27 18.93
CA ASP A 241 -1.93 6.61 18.98
C ASP A 241 -1.71 5.19 19.51
N SER A 242 -2.17 4.91 20.72
CA SER A 242 -1.95 3.61 21.35
C SER A 242 -2.75 2.50 20.67
N ASN A 243 -2.24 1.30 20.70
CA ASN A 243 -3.06 0.11 20.52
C ASN A 243 -4.09 0.02 21.65
N HIS A 244 -5.14 -0.75 21.43
CA HIS A 244 -6.12 -1.03 22.48
C HIS A 244 -5.52 -1.93 23.56
N PHE A 245 -5.49 -1.46 24.79
CA PHE A 245 -5.07 -2.24 25.94
C PHE A 245 -6.30 -2.87 26.61
N TYR A 246 -6.54 -4.14 26.31
CA TYR A 246 -7.68 -4.87 26.86
C TYR A 246 -7.52 -5.14 28.36
N ILE A 247 -8.57 -4.92 29.11
CA ILE A 247 -8.62 -5.25 30.54
C ILE A 247 -8.87 -6.75 30.68
N PRO A 248 -7.95 -7.52 31.27
CA PRO A 248 -8.07 -8.96 31.34
C PRO A 248 -9.41 -9.43 31.91
N GLY A 249 -10.04 -10.42 31.24
CA GLY A 249 -11.31 -11.00 31.66
C GLY A 249 -12.55 -10.13 31.34
N THR A 250 -12.38 -9.07 30.55
CA THR A 250 -13.47 -8.19 30.13
C THR A 250 -13.39 -7.87 28.63
N GLU A 251 -14.46 -7.33 28.08
CA GLU A 251 -14.51 -6.78 26.72
C GLU A 251 -14.13 -5.28 26.67
N PHE A 252 -13.70 -4.71 27.80
CA PHE A 252 -13.27 -3.33 27.88
C PHE A 252 -11.82 -3.17 27.47
N PHE A 253 -11.51 -2.03 26.86
CA PHE A 253 -10.15 -1.62 26.57
C PHE A 253 -9.95 -0.13 26.86
N VAL A 254 -8.72 0.22 27.13
CA VAL A 254 -8.27 1.59 27.26
C VAL A 254 -7.36 1.96 26.09
N GLY A 255 -7.40 3.24 25.72
CA GLY A 255 -6.50 3.80 24.74
C GLY A 255 -6.05 5.19 25.16
N VAL A 256 -4.89 5.59 24.61
CA VAL A 256 -4.32 6.90 24.82
C VAL A 256 -3.88 7.46 23.47
N THR A 257 -4.22 8.70 23.20
CA THR A 257 -3.67 9.46 22.06
C THR A 257 -3.02 10.72 22.57
N GLY A 258 -2.07 11.27 21.82
CA GLY A 258 -1.47 12.54 22.16
C GLY A 258 -0.76 13.14 20.96
N GLU A 259 -0.65 14.45 20.95
CA GLU A 259 0.04 15.19 19.92
C GLU A 259 0.79 16.39 20.51
N VAL A 260 1.96 16.66 19.96
CA VAL A 260 2.72 17.88 20.24
C VAL A 260 3.32 18.39 18.95
N GLY A 261 3.10 19.67 18.66
CA GLY A 261 3.62 20.24 17.42
C GLY A 261 3.50 21.76 17.39
N ARG A 262 4.09 22.32 16.35
CA ARG A 262 3.88 23.73 16.02
C ARG A 262 2.68 23.84 15.09
N TRP A 263 1.68 24.61 15.52
CA TRP A 263 0.45 24.80 14.77
C TRP A 263 0.31 26.25 14.30
N GLU A 264 -0.24 26.42 13.12
CA GLU A 264 -0.64 27.71 12.56
C GLU A 264 -2.14 27.63 12.23
N GLU A 265 -2.93 28.49 12.87
CA GLU A 265 -4.38 28.61 12.68
C GLU A 265 -4.70 30.07 12.32
N GLY A 266 -4.91 30.34 11.02
CA GLY A 266 -5.00 31.68 10.54
C GLY A 266 -3.72 32.48 10.82
N ASP A 267 -3.85 33.60 11.53
CA ASP A 267 -2.71 34.45 11.93
C ASP A 267 -2.05 34.01 13.24
N VAL A 268 -2.62 33.04 13.94
CA VAL A 268 -2.13 32.56 15.22
C VAL A 268 -1.14 31.40 15.02
N LYS A 269 0.01 31.51 15.68
CA LYS A 269 1.07 30.47 15.63
C LYS A 269 1.56 30.16 17.02
N GLY A 270 1.71 28.88 17.30
CA GLY A 270 2.21 28.47 18.61
C GLY A 270 2.44 26.96 18.70
N THR A 271 2.89 26.52 19.88
CA THR A 271 3.00 25.11 20.23
C THR A 271 1.67 24.64 20.79
N HIS A 272 1.14 23.59 20.21
CA HIS A 272 -0.01 22.87 20.74
C HIS A 272 0.45 21.52 21.33
N LYS A 273 -0.14 21.16 22.45
CA LYS A 273 0.05 19.86 23.11
C LYS A 273 -1.32 19.34 23.52
N ASP A 274 -1.65 18.15 23.12
CA ASP A 274 -2.85 17.48 23.61
C ASP A 274 -2.57 16.03 24.01
N TRP A 275 -3.45 15.51 24.84
CA TRP A 275 -3.58 14.09 25.10
C TRP A 275 -5.02 13.74 25.44
N ASP A 276 -5.42 12.55 25.05
CA ASP A 276 -6.73 11.96 25.32
C ASP A 276 -6.53 10.55 25.86
N ALA A 277 -7.14 10.26 26.99
CA ALA A 277 -7.22 8.91 27.55
C ALA A 277 -8.66 8.48 27.64
N TYR A 278 -8.96 7.28 27.16
CA TYR A 278 -10.33 6.79 27.08
C TYR A 278 -10.46 5.33 27.43
N ILE A 279 -11.69 4.97 27.84
CA ILE A 279 -12.15 3.59 27.98
C ILE A 279 -13.29 3.36 26.98
N SER A 280 -13.34 2.20 26.40
CA SER A 280 -14.39 1.76 25.49
C SER A 280 -14.63 0.26 25.66
N HIS A 281 -15.64 -0.24 24.98
CA HIS A 281 -16.01 -1.65 24.95
C HIS A 281 -16.03 -2.12 23.49
N ASN A 282 -15.75 -3.39 23.23
CA ASN A 282 -15.94 -3.95 21.90
C ASN A 282 -17.38 -3.73 21.44
N PRO A 283 -17.63 -3.49 20.15
CA PRO A 283 -18.98 -3.26 19.65
C PRO A 283 -19.94 -4.37 20.10
N ILE A 284 -21.05 -4.00 20.74
CA ILE A 284 -22.06 -4.92 21.25
C ILE A 284 -23.06 -5.18 20.13
N PRO A 285 -23.17 -6.42 19.62
CA PRO A 285 -24.14 -6.74 18.56
C PRO A 285 -25.57 -6.55 19.07
N MET A 286 -26.39 -5.82 18.32
CA MET A 286 -27.80 -5.58 18.58
C MET A 286 -28.68 -6.23 17.49
N GLY A 287 -28.39 -7.50 17.15
CA GLY A 287 -29.02 -8.22 16.06
C GLY A 287 -28.11 -8.40 14.85
N PRO A 288 -28.65 -8.89 13.71
CA PRO A 288 -27.81 -9.31 12.57
C PRO A 288 -27.11 -8.17 11.81
N HIS A 289 -27.60 -6.92 11.97
CA HIS A 289 -27.11 -5.79 11.17
C HIS A 289 -26.79 -4.54 12.00
N MET A 290 -26.91 -4.59 13.33
CA MET A 290 -26.66 -3.43 14.18
C MET A 290 -25.65 -3.73 15.27
N ALA A 291 -24.82 -2.74 15.61
CA ALA A 291 -23.91 -2.78 16.74
C ALA A 291 -23.96 -1.47 17.52
N PHE A 292 -23.91 -1.59 18.84
CA PHE A 292 -23.78 -0.46 19.75
C PHE A 292 -22.34 -0.34 20.24
N SER A 293 -21.81 0.85 20.23
CA SER A 293 -20.50 1.18 20.80
C SER A 293 -20.61 2.44 21.66
N TRP A 294 -19.76 2.51 22.67
CA TRP A 294 -19.62 3.70 23.50
C TRP A 294 -18.16 3.95 23.87
N ARG A 295 -17.88 5.18 24.21
CA ARG A 295 -16.54 5.62 24.64
C ARG A 295 -16.73 6.71 25.69
N ALA A 296 -15.93 6.66 26.76
CA ALA A 296 -15.82 7.71 27.74
C ALA A 296 -14.34 8.07 27.91
N GLY A 297 -14.02 9.34 28.01
CA GLY A 297 -12.65 9.77 28.05
C GLY A 297 -12.45 11.15 28.66
N TYR A 298 -11.19 11.48 28.81
CA TYR A 298 -10.74 12.77 29.28
C TYR A 298 -9.64 13.28 28.36
N ARG A 299 -9.82 14.50 27.83
CA ARG A 299 -8.88 15.19 26.95
C ARG A 299 -8.38 16.46 27.60
N LYS A 300 -7.10 16.73 27.43
CA LYS A 300 -6.46 17.97 27.82
C LYS A 300 -5.69 18.55 26.66
N ASP A 301 -5.97 19.81 26.35
CA ASP A 301 -5.29 20.60 25.34
C ASP A 301 -4.56 21.77 26.01
N TYR A 302 -3.36 22.08 25.52
CA TYR A 302 -2.57 23.23 25.94
C TYR A 302 -2.11 24.04 24.72
N TYR A 303 -2.33 25.35 24.75
CA TYR A 303 -1.98 26.30 23.72
C TYR A 303 -1.01 27.33 24.29
N ASP A 304 0.22 27.40 23.79
CA ASP A 304 1.26 28.31 24.32
C ASP A 304 1.07 29.78 23.90
N TYR A 305 0.35 30.03 22.80
CA TYR A 305 0.15 31.40 22.30
C TYR A 305 -0.75 32.27 23.20
N ASN A 306 -1.50 31.67 24.10
CA ASN A 306 -2.37 32.36 25.06
C ASN A 306 -2.36 31.71 26.45
N ASP A 307 -1.44 30.78 26.71
CA ASP A 307 -1.37 29.97 27.91
C ASP A 307 -2.68 29.27 28.31
N ALA A 308 -3.53 29.04 27.31
CA ALA A 308 -4.83 28.44 27.56
C ALA A 308 -4.71 26.91 27.78
N ILE A 309 -5.46 26.46 28.77
CA ILE A 309 -5.65 25.02 29.04
C ILE A 309 -7.13 24.68 28.90
N ARG A 310 -7.43 23.75 28.03
CA ARG A 310 -8.76 23.19 27.91
C ARG A 310 -8.79 21.77 28.48
N ASN A 311 -9.73 21.52 29.38
CA ASN A 311 -9.97 20.19 29.93
C ASN A 311 -11.39 19.76 29.55
N ASN A 312 -11.54 18.55 29.02
CA ASN A 312 -12.82 18.04 28.56
C ASN A 312 -13.01 16.58 28.96
N ALA A 313 -13.97 16.32 29.85
CA ALA A 313 -14.47 14.98 30.07
C ALA A 313 -15.64 14.75 29.11
N TYR A 314 -15.62 13.65 28.38
CA TYR A 314 -16.63 13.37 27.36
C TYR A 314 -17.10 11.93 27.40
N TYR A 315 -18.28 11.72 26.83
CA TYR A 315 -18.76 10.41 26.46
C TYR A 315 -19.40 10.46 25.07
N SER A 316 -19.33 9.36 24.36
CA SER A 316 -20.00 9.19 23.08
C SER A 316 -20.68 7.83 23.00
N MET A 317 -21.82 7.77 22.33
CA MET A 317 -22.56 6.54 22.06
C MET A 317 -22.90 6.52 20.58
N ARG A 318 -22.76 5.34 19.96
CA ARG A 318 -23.02 5.17 18.53
C ARG A 318 -23.74 3.86 18.29
N ILE A 319 -24.79 3.92 17.47
CA ILE A 319 -25.42 2.75 16.86
C ILE A 319 -25.03 2.78 15.38
N SER A 320 -24.47 1.67 14.89
CA SER A 320 -24.10 1.48 13.49
C SER A 320 -24.83 0.26 12.94
N GLY A 321 -25.29 0.35 11.69
CA GLY A 321 -25.99 -0.71 10.99
C GLY A 321 -25.79 -0.62 9.50
#